data_cc1c83a7eefcbf519ba21217e5e70a5f
#
_entry.id   cc1c83a7eefcbf519ba21217e5e70a5f
#
_cell.length_a   1.000
_cell.length_b   1.000
_cell.length_c   1.000
_cell.angle_alpha   90.00
_cell.angle_beta   90.00
_cell.angle_gamma   90.00
#
_symmetry.space_group_name_H-M   'P 1'
#
loop_
_entity.id
_entity.type
_entity.pdbx_description
1 polymer ?
#
loop_
_entity_poly.entity_id
_entity_poly.type
_entity_poly.pdbx_seq_one_letter_code
_entity_poly.pdbx_strand_id
1 'polypeptide(L)'
;MFSVLVAPAVGAAQQAAIAVAPIAYSQRTLPNGLRVVISEDHRTPTVAIDVGYDVGAKSDPAGRSGFAHLFEHLMFKGTANVKPESMDRFTEDVGGYNNAYTAEDITNYYEVVPSNHLERLLWAEADRMANLTVDQPNFLTERKVVIGEYDQSILSSPYGMLYELANGAFTKHPYQRGVIGNPDQLNAASLADVLAFHTTFYRPDNAVLVLVGDLDPAQTNAWVDKYFGALRKPAASIPRVTAVEPVQNEQRKISYVSKNAPLPASLIAYHVPDARAADTAVLDVIEVLLGRGPSSRLRTAIVDGGLASQAVANADSRQQAGLFSVYAIANAGHSTGDLEAALEKQIARLRDEAVPADELDKAKTQTIAALVRQLQTHDNVAQALVRAAVVQGDPGAVNRLPAQYAAVTAADVQRVARTYLTVANSTVVAYQTASAGPQGGAK
;
A
#
# COMPACT_ATOMS: atom_id res chain seq x y z
N MET A 1 39.94 8.96 58.96
CA MET A 1 39.60 9.65 57.68
C MET A 1 38.93 8.64 56.76
N PHE A 2 37.62 8.68 56.69
CA PHE A 2 36.87 7.84 55.78
C PHE A 2 36.52 8.71 54.56
N SER A 3 37.05 8.37 53.37
CA SER A 3 36.68 8.98 52.09
C SER A 3 35.42 8.31 51.55
N VAL A 4 34.33 9.07 51.49
CA VAL A 4 33.08 8.65 50.82
C VAL A 4 33.24 8.92 49.32
N LEU A 5 33.34 7.88 48.53
CA LEU A 5 33.23 7.97 47.05
C LEU A 5 31.74 8.16 46.68
N VAL A 6 31.39 9.36 46.23
CA VAL A 6 30.09 9.64 45.59
C VAL A 6 30.23 9.26 44.11
N ALA A 7 29.57 8.18 43.72
CA ALA A 7 29.41 7.84 42.29
C ALA A 7 28.43 8.84 41.64
N PRO A 8 28.74 9.41 40.46
CA PRO A 8 27.78 10.24 39.75
C PRO A 8 26.63 9.36 39.24
N ALA A 9 25.41 9.71 39.59
CA ALA A 9 24.21 9.17 38.96
C ALA A 9 24.17 9.65 37.48
N VAL A 10 24.44 8.75 36.57
CA VAL A 10 24.18 8.98 35.14
C VAL A 10 22.66 9.04 34.98
N GLY A 11 22.13 10.24 34.99
CA GLY A 11 20.72 10.48 34.63
C GLY A 11 20.50 10.00 33.19
N ALA A 12 19.65 8.99 33.01
CA ALA A 12 19.14 8.63 31.68
C ALA A 12 18.49 9.89 31.09
N ALA A 13 19.09 10.47 30.06
CA ALA A 13 18.51 11.56 29.32
C ALA A 13 17.23 11.00 28.70
N GLN A 14 16.08 11.42 29.20
CA GLN A 14 14.78 11.09 28.63
C GLN A 14 14.74 11.70 27.24
N GLN A 15 14.81 10.84 26.23
CA GLN A 15 14.79 11.26 24.82
C GLN A 15 13.48 12.01 24.59
N ALA A 16 13.56 13.29 24.24
CA ALA A 16 12.37 14.10 23.98
C ALA A 16 11.54 13.43 22.87
N ALA A 17 10.29 13.18 23.17
CA ALA A 17 9.36 12.60 22.17
C ALA A 17 9.33 13.52 20.93
N ILE A 18 9.44 12.94 19.73
CA ILE A 18 9.31 13.69 18.49
C ILE A 18 7.87 14.22 18.44
N ALA A 19 7.71 15.53 18.58
CA ALA A 19 6.42 16.18 18.43
C ALA A 19 6.08 16.30 16.94
N VAL A 20 4.99 15.67 16.52
CA VAL A 20 4.47 15.76 15.15
C VAL A 20 3.20 16.61 15.19
N ALA A 21 3.22 17.75 14.49
CA ALA A 21 2.03 18.57 14.36
C ALA A 21 0.96 17.80 13.55
N PRO A 22 -0.30 17.79 14.00
CA PRO A 22 -1.35 17.14 13.25
C PRO A 22 -1.61 17.89 11.94
N ILE A 23 -1.97 17.16 10.89
CA ILE A 23 -2.48 17.74 9.65
C ILE A 23 -3.82 18.40 9.96
N ALA A 24 -3.89 19.71 9.77
CA ALA A 24 -5.14 20.45 9.88
C ALA A 24 -5.96 20.24 8.59
N TYR A 25 -7.21 19.83 8.70
CA TYR A 25 -8.09 19.65 7.56
C TYR A 25 -9.55 19.92 7.94
N SER A 26 -10.35 20.27 6.95
CA SER A 26 -11.80 20.24 7.02
C SER A 26 -12.34 19.08 6.19
N GLN A 27 -13.52 18.56 6.56
CA GLN A 27 -14.19 17.53 5.77
C GLN A 27 -15.68 17.79 5.68
N ARG A 28 -16.28 17.43 4.53
CA ARG A 28 -17.72 17.45 4.30
C ARG A 28 -18.14 16.36 3.32
N THR A 29 -19.43 16.09 3.27
CA THR A 29 -20.01 15.17 2.27
C THR A 29 -21.03 15.94 1.44
N LEU A 30 -20.93 15.86 0.11
CA LEU A 30 -21.89 16.44 -0.80
C LEU A 30 -23.22 15.64 -0.80
N PRO A 31 -24.34 16.24 -1.26
CA PRO A 31 -25.63 15.53 -1.33
C PRO A 31 -25.59 14.26 -2.18
N ASN A 32 -24.69 14.20 -3.18
CA ASN A 32 -24.48 13.01 -4.01
C ASN A 32 -23.58 11.94 -3.38
N GLY A 33 -23.10 12.18 -2.16
CA GLY A 33 -22.29 11.23 -1.39
C GLY A 33 -20.77 11.39 -1.54
N LEU A 34 -20.27 12.28 -2.39
CA LEU A 34 -18.84 12.56 -2.51
C LEU A 34 -18.31 13.13 -1.19
N ARG A 35 -17.30 12.48 -0.62
CA ARG A 35 -16.57 12.99 0.54
C ARG A 35 -15.47 13.93 0.08
N VAL A 36 -15.36 15.10 0.71
CA VAL A 36 -14.37 16.14 0.38
C VAL A 36 -13.55 16.43 1.62
N VAL A 37 -12.23 16.41 1.48
CA VAL A 37 -11.25 16.73 2.53
C VAL A 37 -10.35 17.83 2.00
N ILE A 38 -10.20 18.92 2.75
CA ILE A 38 -9.39 20.09 2.36
C ILE A 38 -8.38 20.38 3.47
N SER A 39 -7.11 20.47 3.13
CA SER A 39 -6.00 20.87 4.01
C SER A 39 -5.26 22.04 3.39
N GLU A 40 -5.39 23.21 4.01
CA GLU A 40 -4.72 24.45 3.61
C GLU A 40 -3.26 24.44 4.08
N ASP A 41 -2.32 24.69 3.15
CA ASP A 41 -0.90 24.76 3.43
C ASP A 41 -0.17 25.64 2.41
N HIS A 42 0.25 26.83 2.84
CA HIS A 42 0.88 27.84 1.99
C HIS A 42 2.42 27.76 1.94
N ARG A 43 3.03 26.66 2.38
CA ARG A 43 4.51 26.53 2.38
C ARG A 43 5.11 26.53 0.99
N THR A 44 4.37 26.06 0.00
CA THR A 44 4.76 26.09 -1.43
C THR A 44 3.55 26.50 -2.28
N PRO A 45 3.73 27.22 -3.42
CA PRO A 45 2.63 27.68 -4.28
C PRO A 45 2.09 26.55 -5.19
N THR A 46 1.86 25.37 -4.63
CA THR A 46 1.34 24.18 -5.32
C THR A 46 0.14 23.63 -4.59
N VAL A 47 -0.67 22.86 -5.31
CA VAL A 47 -1.78 22.11 -4.76
C VAL A 47 -1.71 20.67 -5.26
N ALA A 48 -1.98 19.72 -4.37
CA ALA A 48 -2.22 18.31 -4.68
C ALA A 48 -3.73 18.04 -4.68
N ILE A 49 -4.18 17.29 -5.65
CA ILE A 49 -5.56 16.85 -5.87
C ILE A 49 -5.54 15.34 -5.95
N ASP A 50 -6.26 14.67 -5.03
CA ASP A 50 -6.38 13.21 -5.02
C ASP A 50 -7.85 12.83 -5.14
N VAL A 51 -8.17 11.93 -6.05
CA VAL A 51 -9.49 11.29 -6.16
C VAL A 51 -9.33 9.80 -5.92
N GLY A 52 -9.59 9.39 -4.68
CA GLY A 52 -9.53 7.99 -4.27
C GLY A 52 -10.91 7.34 -4.33
N TYR A 53 -11.01 6.23 -5.09
CA TYR A 53 -12.21 5.41 -5.15
C TYR A 53 -12.07 4.19 -4.24
N ASP A 54 -13.13 3.85 -3.48
CA ASP A 54 -13.19 2.61 -2.66
C ASP A 54 -13.47 1.42 -3.58
N VAL A 55 -12.51 1.17 -4.44
CA VAL A 55 -12.45 0.07 -5.41
C VAL A 55 -11.00 -0.29 -5.65
N GLY A 56 -10.67 -1.56 -5.61
CA GLY A 56 -9.34 -2.10 -5.87
C GLY A 56 -9.47 -3.56 -6.30
N ALA A 57 -8.38 -4.30 -6.34
CA ALA A 57 -8.35 -5.68 -6.83
C ALA A 57 -9.34 -6.61 -6.11
N LYS A 58 -9.66 -6.35 -4.82
CA LYS A 58 -10.70 -7.11 -4.10
C LYS A 58 -12.09 -7.02 -4.74
N SER A 59 -12.35 -5.90 -5.43
CA SER A 59 -13.67 -5.59 -6.02
C SER A 59 -13.85 -6.18 -7.41
N ASP A 60 -12.80 -6.75 -7.99
CA ASP A 60 -12.86 -7.39 -9.30
C ASP A 60 -13.93 -8.50 -9.31
N PRO A 61 -14.78 -8.57 -10.34
CA PRO A 61 -15.77 -9.63 -10.44
C PRO A 61 -15.10 -11.01 -10.53
N ALA A 62 -15.81 -12.05 -10.11
CA ALA A 62 -15.31 -13.42 -10.23
C ALA A 62 -14.98 -13.75 -11.70
N GLY A 63 -13.77 -14.24 -11.96
CA GLY A 63 -13.27 -14.53 -13.30
C GLY A 63 -12.94 -13.27 -14.14
N ARG A 64 -12.77 -12.12 -13.50
CA ARG A 64 -12.41 -10.84 -14.13
C ARG A 64 -11.35 -10.09 -13.33
N SER A 65 -10.33 -10.81 -12.86
CA SER A 65 -9.21 -10.23 -12.10
C SER A 65 -8.41 -9.24 -12.95
N GLY A 66 -8.06 -8.09 -12.37
CA GLY A 66 -7.33 -7.00 -13.01
C GLY A 66 -8.20 -5.85 -13.51
N PHE A 67 -9.52 -5.85 -13.24
CA PHE A 67 -10.41 -4.78 -13.70
C PHE A 67 -10.13 -3.44 -13.03
N ALA A 68 -9.89 -3.42 -11.74
CA ALA A 68 -9.56 -2.19 -11.04
C ALA A 68 -8.29 -1.54 -11.63
N HIS A 69 -7.24 -2.34 -11.88
CA HIS A 69 -6.01 -1.86 -12.50
C HIS A 69 -6.20 -1.46 -13.98
N LEU A 70 -6.97 -2.23 -14.75
CA LEU A 70 -7.31 -1.84 -16.13
C LEU A 70 -8.04 -0.48 -16.16
N PHE A 71 -8.89 -0.20 -15.15
CA PHE A 71 -9.56 1.09 -15.05
C PHE A 71 -8.61 2.22 -14.67
N GLU A 72 -7.59 1.96 -13.88
CA GLU A 72 -6.52 2.94 -13.66
C GLU A 72 -6.02 3.49 -15.01
N HIS A 73 -5.69 2.62 -15.96
CA HIS A 73 -5.26 2.99 -17.32
C HIS A 73 -6.35 3.69 -18.14
N LEU A 74 -7.58 3.14 -18.13
CA LEU A 74 -8.67 3.65 -18.96
C LEU A 74 -9.12 5.07 -18.57
N MET A 75 -8.95 5.46 -17.31
CA MET A 75 -9.30 6.79 -16.83
C MET A 75 -8.45 7.92 -17.46
N PHE A 76 -7.31 7.59 -18.08
CA PHE A 76 -6.48 8.56 -18.81
C PHE A 76 -6.88 8.72 -20.29
N LYS A 77 -7.85 7.92 -20.80
CA LYS A 77 -8.18 7.87 -22.25
C LYS A 77 -9.15 8.94 -22.74
N GLY A 78 -9.52 9.88 -21.88
CA GLY A 78 -10.34 11.01 -22.26
C GLY A 78 -11.80 10.88 -21.87
N THR A 79 -12.53 11.94 -22.11
CA THR A 79 -13.95 12.09 -21.76
C THR A 79 -14.74 12.58 -22.96
N ALA A 80 -16.03 12.81 -22.80
CA ALA A 80 -16.84 13.47 -23.82
C ALA A 80 -16.35 14.90 -24.15
N ASN A 81 -15.66 15.56 -23.22
CA ASN A 81 -15.22 16.97 -23.34
C ASN A 81 -13.70 17.11 -23.44
N VAL A 82 -12.94 16.09 -23.07
CA VAL A 82 -11.47 16.09 -23.01
C VAL A 82 -10.93 14.98 -23.91
N LYS A 83 -10.06 15.35 -24.86
CA LYS A 83 -9.45 14.38 -25.78
C LYS A 83 -8.53 13.42 -25.01
N PRO A 84 -8.30 12.20 -25.51
CA PRO A 84 -7.30 11.29 -24.96
C PRO A 84 -5.95 11.98 -24.73
N GLU A 85 -5.24 11.62 -23.65
CA GLU A 85 -3.93 12.16 -23.27
C GLU A 85 -3.90 13.65 -22.92
N SER A 86 -5.06 14.34 -22.97
CA SER A 86 -5.11 15.76 -22.57
C SER A 86 -5.10 15.96 -21.06
N MET A 87 -5.41 14.93 -20.27
CA MET A 87 -5.29 15.03 -18.81
C MET A 87 -3.83 15.25 -18.39
N ASP A 88 -2.89 14.51 -18.99
CA ASP A 88 -1.45 14.69 -18.76
C ASP A 88 -1.00 16.10 -19.13
N ARG A 89 -1.49 16.63 -20.26
CA ARG A 89 -1.17 18.01 -20.69
C ARG A 89 -1.68 19.07 -19.73
N PHE A 90 -2.79 18.83 -19.01
CA PHE A 90 -3.32 19.79 -18.03
C PHE A 90 -2.37 19.98 -16.84
N THR A 91 -1.56 19.00 -16.54
CA THR A 91 -0.55 19.03 -15.48
C THR A 91 0.84 19.36 -16.00
N GLU A 92 1.31 18.65 -17.03
CA GLU A 92 2.68 18.78 -17.52
C GLU A 92 2.95 20.15 -18.18
N ASP A 93 2.01 20.68 -18.97
CA ASP A 93 2.17 21.99 -19.65
C ASP A 93 2.30 23.15 -18.67
N VAL A 94 1.94 22.96 -17.40
CA VAL A 94 2.03 23.98 -16.35
C VAL A 94 3.12 23.68 -15.32
N GLY A 95 3.96 22.66 -15.57
CA GLY A 95 5.09 22.28 -14.70
C GLY A 95 4.65 21.42 -13.52
N GLY A 96 3.49 20.81 -13.59
CA GLY A 96 2.99 19.80 -12.65
C GLY A 96 3.23 18.38 -13.13
N TYR A 97 2.60 17.43 -12.47
CA TYR A 97 2.57 16.01 -12.85
C TYR A 97 1.28 15.36 -12.36
N ASN A 98 0.95 14.24 -12.96
CA ASN A 98 -0.13 13.36 -12.50
C ASN A 98 0.33 11.91 -12.52
N ASN A 99 -0.37 11.07 -11.79
CA ASN A 99 -0.25 9.62 -11.88
C ASN A 99 -1.47 8.96 -11.19
N ALA A 100 -1.48 7.63 -11.16
CA ALA A 100 -2.46 6.84 -10.42
C ALA A 100 -1.79 5.60 -9.82
N TYR A 101 -2.49 4.94 -8.92
CA TYR A 101 -2.16 3.59 -8.49
C TYR A 101 -3.40 2.81 -8.10
N THR A 102 -3.34 1.51 -8.29
CA THR A 102 -4.32 0.55 -7.77
C THR A 102 -3.67 -0.31 -6.70
N ALA A 103 -4.41 -0.52 -5.62
CA ALA A 103 -4.08 -1.49 -4.58
C ALA A 103 -5.27 -2.44 -4.39
N GLU A 104 -5.22 -3.25 -3.34
CA GLU A 104 -6.30 -4.21 -3.05
C GLU A 104 -7.63 -3.52 -2.73
N ASP A 105 -7.59 -2.33 -2.12
CA ASP A 105 -8.76 -1.64 -1.57
C ASP A 105 -9.11 -0.33 -2.24
N ILE A 106 -8.17 0.28 -2.94
CA ILE A 106 -8.26 1.64 -3.47
C ILE A 106 -7.67 1.74 -4.86
N THR A 107 -8.30 2.54 -5.72
CA THR A 107 -7.67 3.12 -6.91
C THR A 107 -7.64 4.64 -6.72
N ASN A 108 -6.45 5.23 -6.74
CA ASN A 108 -6.24 6.65 -6.48
C ASN A 108 -5.63 7.33 -7.70
N TYR A 109 -6.21 8.46 -8.10
CA TYR A 109 -5.69 9.35 -9.14
C TYR A 109 -5.23 10.63 -8.47
N TYR A 110 -4.03 11.10 -8.77
CA TYR A 110 -3.47 12.27 -8.12
C TYR A 110 -2.72 13.17 -9.09
N GLU A 111 -2.79 14.45 -8.81
CA GLU A 111 -2.19 15.51 -9.59
C GLU A 111 -1.56 16.54 -8.65
N VAL A 112 -0.42 17.09 -9.09
CA VAL A 112 0.22 18.23 -8.41
C VAL A 112 0.48 19.32 -9.44
N VAL A 113 -0.04 20.52 -9.19
CA VAL A 113 0.11 21.66 -10.08
C VAL A 113 0.36 22.95 -9.29
N PRO A 114 0.86 24.02 -9.93
CA PRO A 114 0.80 25.38 -9.33
C PRO A 114 -0.65 25.75 -8.97
N SER A 115 -0.84 26.37 -7.81
CA SER A 115 -2.14 26.57 -7.18
C SER A 115 -3.17 27.33 -8.04
N ASN A 116 -2.69 28.22 -8.93
CA ASN A 116 -3.54 28.95 -9.87
C ASN A 116 -4.23 28.08 -10.95
N HIS A 117 -3.89 26.79 -11.05
CA HIS A 117 -4.52 25.83 -11.96
C HIS A 117 -5.55 24.92 -11.30
N LEU A 118 -5.80 25.06 -9.98
CA LEU A 118 -6.70 24.20 -9.21
C LEU A 118 -8.12 24.12 -9.82
N GLU A 119 -8.74 25.26 -10.18
CA GLU A 119 -10.10 25.25 -10.73
C GLU A 119 -10.22 24.40 -12.00
N ARG A 120 -9.22 24.52 -12.89
CA ARG A 120 -9.19 23.75 -14.14
C ARG A 120 -9.13 22.24 -13.88
N LEU A 121 -8.31 21.83 -12.91
CA LEU A 121 -8.16 20.41 -12.58
C LEU A 121 -9.41 19.85 -11.88
N LEU A 122 -10.03 20.63 -10.99
CA LEU A 122 -11.32 20.25 -10.39
C LEU A 122 -12.40 20.04 -11.44
N TRP A 123 -12.46 20.89 -12.47
CA TRP A 123 -13.35 20.67 -13.62
C TRP A 123 -13.01 19.39 -14.37
N ALA A 124 -11.74 19.15 -14.64
CA ALA A 124 -11.28 17.98 -15.40
C ALA A 124 -11.56 16.67 -14.64
N GLU A 125 -11.34 16.63 -13.32
CA GLU A 125 -11.64 15.47 -12.48
C GLU A 125 -13.14 15.20 -12.38
N ALA A 126 -13.96 16.23 -12.26
CA ALA A 126 -15.41 16.10 -12.28
C ALA A 126 -15.91 15.56 -13.63
N ASP A 127 -15.31 16.02 -14.73
CA ASP A 127 -15.63 15.56 -16.09
C ASP A 127 -15.19 14.10 -16.29
N ARG A 128 -13.99 13.74 -15.82
CA ARG A 128 -13.49 12.35 -15.84
C ARG A 128 -14.41 11.41 -15.06
N MET A 129 -14.88 11.81 -13.88
CA MET A 129 -15.82 11.02 -13.09
C MET A 129 -17.19 10.83 -13.78
N ALA A 130 -17.66 11.84 -14.52
CA ALA A 130 -19.00 11.85 -15.09
C ALA A 130 -19.10 11.35 -16.53
N ASN A 131 -18.10 11.67 -17.34
CA ASN A 131 -18.16 11.63 -18.79
C ASN A 131 -17.03 10.82 -19.44
N LEU A 132 -16.37 9.94 -18.68
CA LEU A 132 -15.32 9.06 -19.20
C LEU A 132 -15.82 8.34 -20.46
N THR A 133 -15.02 8.36 -21.52
CA THR A 133 -15.30 7.66 -22.76
C THR A 133 -14.41 6.43 -22.88
N VAL A 134 -15.01 5.25 -22.77
CA VAL A 134 -14.33 3.98 -23.01
C VAL A 134 -14.92 3.35 -24.26
N ASP A 135 -14.14 3.30 -25.33
CA ASP A 135 -14.50 2.65 -26.58
C ASP A 135 -13.75 1.32 -26.78
N GLN A 136 -14.14 0.56 -27.79
CA GLN A 136 -13.52 -0.73 -28.07
C GLN A 136 -12.03 -0.63 -28.43
N PRO A 137 -11.55 0.34 -29.23
CA PRO A 137 -10.13 0.51 -29.51
C PRO A 137 -9.31 0.80 -28.26
N ASN A 138 -9.71 1.76 -27.41
CA ASN A 138 -9.02 2.11 -26.18
C ASN A 138 -8.98 0.93 -25.21
N PHE A 139 -10.12 0.25 -25.03
CA PHE A 139 -10.16 -0.96 -24.19
C PHE A 139 -9.19 -2.03 -24.66
N LEU A 140 -9.16 -2.35 -25.96
CA LEU A 140 -8.27 -3.38 -26.49
C LEU A 140 -6.80 -2.99 -26.40
N THR A 141 -6.48 -1.71 -26.53
CA THR A 141 -5.12 -1.19 -26.40
C THR A 141 -4.65 -1.30 -24.95
N GLU A 142 -5.42 -0.76 -24.00
CA GLU A 142 -5.02 -0.76 -22.59
C GLU A 142 -4.98 -2.17 -22.01
N ARG A 143 -5.88 -3.04 -22.42
CA ARG A 143 -5.81 -4.45 -22.04
C ARG A 143 -4.47 -5.09 -22.44
N LYS A 144 -3.94 -4.78 -23.63
CA LYS A 144 -2.63 -5.27 -24.07
C LYS A 144 -1.49 -4.66 -23.25
N VAL A 145 -1.61 -3.38 -22.90
CA VAL A 145 -0.63 -2.69 -22.03
C VAL A 145 -0.57 -3.38 -20.69
N VAL A 146 -1.70 -3.57 -20.02
CA VAL A 146 -1.78 -4.25 -18.69
C VAL A 146 -1.24 -5.69 -18.75
N ILE A 147 -1.54 -6.45 -19.82
CA ILE A 147 -0.98 -7.79 -20.00
C ILE A 147 0.54 -7.73 -20.19
N GLY A 148 1.05 -6.76 -20.97
CA GLY A 148 2.47 -6.54 -21.14
C GLY A 148 3.17 -6.15 -19.83
N GLU A 149 2.52 -5.36 -19.00
CA GLU A 149 3.00 -5.01 -17.67
C GLU A 149 3.06 -6.21 -16.73
N TYR A 150 2.05 -7.10 -16.75
CA TYR A 150 2.08 -8.36 -16.03
C TYR A 150 3.29 -9.22 -16.47
N ASP A 151 3.51 -9.35 -17.78
CA ASP A 151 4.65 -10.09 -18.30
C ASP A 151 5.98 -9.49 -17.84
N GLN A 152 6.10 -8.17 -17.84
CA GLN A 152 7.32 -7.48 -17.44
C GLN A 152 7.56 -7.51 -15.93
N SER A 153 6.54 -7.19 -15.14
CA SER A 153 6.69 -6.99 -13.69
C SER A 153 6.60 -8.30 -12.91
N ILE A 154 5.81 -9.26 -13.39
CA ILE A 154 5.56 -10.51 -12.68
C ILE A 154 6.36 -11.68 -13.30
N LEU A 155 6.21 -11.92 -14.61
CA LEU A 155 6.82 -13.11 -15.23
C LEU A 155 8.29 -12.92 -15.57
N SER A 156 8.69 -11.77 -16.10
CA SER A 156 10.07 -11.48 -16.49
C SER A 156 10.94 -10.98 -15.33
N SER A 157 10.33 -10.40 -14.31
CA SER A 157 11.04 -9.98 -13.10
C SER A 157 11.54 -11.21 -12.31
N PRO A 158 12.81 -11.22 -11.85
CA PRO A 158 13.36 -12.36 -11.11
C PRO A 158 12.53 -12.81 -9.92
N TYR A 159 11.92 -11.88 -9.19
CA TYR A 159 11.14 -12.15 -7.97
C TYR A 159 9.71 -11.60 -8.03
N GLY A 160 9.18 -11.23 -9.21
CA GLY A 160 7.83 -10.71 -9.36
C GLY A 160 6.77 -11.68 -8.83
N MET A 161 6.89 -12.97 -9.15
CA MET A 161 5.99 -14.02 -8.65
C MET A 161 6.06 -14.23 -7.13
N LEU A 162 7.13 -13.82 -6.44
CA LEU A 162 7.24 -14.00 -4.99
C LEU A 162 6.14 -13.24 -4.25
N TYR A 163 5.85 -12.01 -4.69
CA TYR A 163 4.81 -11.17 -4.10
C TYR A 163 3.40 -11.66 -4.48
N GLU A 164 3.21 -12.09 -5.73
CA GLU A 164 1.94 -12.70 -6.15
C GLU A 164 1.62 -13.94 -5.31
N LEU A 165 2.62 -14.80 -5.05
CA LEU A 165 2.47 -16.02 -4.27
C LEU A 165 2.21 -15.73 -2.78
N ALA A 166 2.64 -14.57 -2.25
CA ALA A 166 2.32 -14.17 -0.88
C ALA A 166 0.80 -14.00 -0.67
N ASN A 167 0.07 -13.52 -1.68
CA ASN A 167 -1.39 -13.45 -1.66
C ASN A 167 -2.07 -14.83 -1.59
N GLY A 168 -1.36 -15.92 -1.91
CA GLY A 168 -1.80 -17.30 -1.65
C GLY A 168 -1.96 -17.65 -0.16
N ALA A 169 -1.60 -16.74 0.76
CA ALA A 169 -2.01 -16.82 2.15
C ALA A 169 -3.53 -16.74 2.29
N PHE A 170 -4.23 -15.97 1.45
CA PHE A 170 -5.68 -15.96 1.39
C PHE A 170 -6.22 -17.12 0.56
N THR A 171 -7.32 -17.74 1.02
CA THR A 171 -7.94 -18.91 0.36
C THR A 171 -9.37 -18.66 -0.09
N LYS A 172 -10.06 -17.75 0.57
CA LYS A 172 -11.46 -17.38 0.26
C LYS A 172 -11.64 -15.89 0.00
N HIS A 173 -10.88 -15.05 0.71
CA HIS A 173 -10.98 -13.62 0.53
C HIS A 173 -10.41 -13.22 -0.86
N PRO A 174 -11.03 -12.26 -1.56
CA PRO A 174 -10.52 -11.78 -2.85
C PRO A 174 -9.09 -11.26 -2.84
N TYR A 175 -8.51 -10.95 -1.70
CA TYR A 175 -7.09 -10.61 -1.56
C TYR A 175 -6.10 -11.70 -2.01
N GLN A 176 -6.59 -12.90 -2.30
CA GLN A 176 -5.79 -13.94 -2.95
C GLN A 176 -5.35 -13.58 -4.39
N ARG A 177 -5.95 -12.55 -4.98
CA ARG A 177 -5.66 -12.10 -6.35
C ARG A 177 -4.61 -11.01 -6.35
N GLY A 178 -3.71 -11.06 -7.33
CA GLY A 178 -2.78 -9.95 -7.58
C GLY A 178 -3.49 -8.73 -8.17
N VAL A 179 -2.91 -7.56 -7.94
CA VAL A 179 -3.50 -6.28 -8.34
C VAL A 179 -3.53 -6.12 -9.87
N ILE A 180 -2.45 -6.50 -10.57
CA ILE A 180 -2.39 -6.42 -12.05
C ILE A 180 -3.42 -7.36 -12.69
N GLY A 181 -3.80 -8.43 -11.99
CA GLY A 181 -4.80 -9.38 -12.41
C GLY A 181 -4.23 -10.55 -13.19
N ASN A 182 -5.12 -11.33 -13.80
CA ASN A 182 -4.78 -12.53 -14.55
C ASN A 182 -4.94 -12.30 -16.06
N PRO A 183 -3.89 -12.48 -16.88
CA PRO A 183 -3.94 -12.24 -18.32
C PRO A 183 -5.05 -12.99 -19.07
N ASP A 184 -5.35 -14.24 -18.68
CA ASP A 184 -6.40 -15.02 -19.34
C ASP A 184 -7.79 -14.43 -19.04
N GLN A 185 -8.02 -13.98 -17.81
CA GLN A 185 -9.26 -13.33 -17.40
C GLN A 185 -9.43 -11.95 -18.04
N LEU A 186 -8.35 -11.17 -18.17
CA LEU A 186 -8.33 -9.92 -18.90
C LEU A 186 -8.64 -10.13 -20.39
N ASN A 187 -8.07 -11.17 -21.02
CA ASN A 187 -8.35 -11.52 -22.40
C ASN A 187 -9.80 -11.96 -22.63
N ALA A 188 -10.43 -12.61 -21.66
CA ALA A 188 -11.83 -13.01 -21.71
C ALA A 188 -12.82 -11.87 -21.42
N ALA A 189 -12.34 -10.69 -21.02
CA ALA A 189 -13.18 -9.53 -20.70
C ALA A 189 -13.77 -8.90 -21.97
N SER A 190 -15.02 -8.45 -21.88
CA SER A 190 -15.71 -7.68 -22.90
C SER A 190 -15.79 -6.19 -22.53
N LEU A 191 -16.00 -5.31 -23.51
CA LEU A 191 -16.26 -3.89 -23.25
C LEU A 191 -17.50 -3.70 -22.36
N ALA A 192 -18.52 -4.54 -22.49
CA ALA A 192 -19.71 -4.47 -21.65
C ALA A 192 -19.39 -4.74 -20.16
N ASP A 193 -18.53 -5.73 -19.88
CA ASP A 193 -18.06 -6.01 -18.50
C ASP A 193 -17.34 -4.80 -17.91
N VAL A 194 -16.48 -4.17 -18.72
CA VAL A 194 -15.70 -3.00 -18.34
C VAL A 194 -16.60 -1.80 -18.03
N LEU A 195 -17.57 -1.49 -18.90
CA LEU A 195 -18.51 -0.39 -18.68
C LEU A 195 -19.41 -0.63 -17.46
N ALA A 196 -19.81 -1.88 -17.21
CA ALA A 196 -20.55 -2.25 -16.00
C ALA A 196 -19.74 -2.02 -14.72
N PHE A 197 -18.44 -2.34 -14.74
CA PHE A 197 -17.53 -2.10 -13.62
C PHE A 197 -17.38 -0.60 -13.32
N HIS A 198 -17.16 0.22 -14.37
CA HIS A 198 -17.10 1.68 -14.24
C HIS A 198 -18.37 2.23 -13.57
N THR A 199 -19.54 1.94 -14.15
CA THR A 199 -20.83 2.44 -13.64
C THR A 199 -21.07 2.03 -12.18
N THR A 200 -20.54 0.87 -11.78
CA THR A 200 -20.71 0.33 -10.43
C THR A 200 -19.85 1.04 -9.41
N PHE A 201 -18.58 1.32 -9.73
CA PHE A 201 -17.60 1.73 -8.73
C PHE A 201 -17.09 3.17 -8.87
N TYR A 202 -17.02 3.72 -10.10
CA TYR A 202 -16.49 5.06 -10.37
C TYR A 202 -17.61 6.10 -10.30
N ARG A 203 -18.00 6.45 -9.08
CA ARG A 203 -19.17 7.27 -8.80
C ARG A 203 -18.93 8.12 -7.53
N PRO A 204 -19.60 9.28 -7.38
CA PRO A 204 -19.31 10.22 -6.31
C PRO A 204 -19.47 9.62 -4.90
N ASP A 205 -20.47 8.77 -4.66
CA ASP A 205 -20.70 8.15 -3.36
C ASP A 205 -19.77 6.96 -3.04
N ASN A 206 -18.82 6.69 -3.92
CA ASN A 206 -17.72 5.73 -3.73
C ASN A 206 -16.34 6.41 -3.73
N ALA A 207 -16.30 7.73 -3.75
CA ALA A 207 -15.07 8.51 -3.91
C ALA A 207 -14.80 9.43 -2.71
N VAL A 208 -13.52 9.75 -2.55
CA VAL A 208 -13.01 10.81 -1.67
C VAL A 208 -12.17 11.74 -2.51
N LEU A 209 -12.52 13.02 -2.54
CA LEU A 209 -11.72 14.09 -3.10
C LEU A 209 -10.90 14.73 -1.98
N VAL A 210 -9.59 14.69 -2.09
CA VAL A 210 -8.66 15.30 -1.13
C VAL A 210 -7.88 16.41 -1.83
N LEU A 211 -7.85 17.58 -1.21
CA LEU A 211 -7.18 18.77 -1.73
C LEU A 211 -6.22 19.29 -0.66
N VAL A 212 -4.94 19.40 -0.99
CA VAL A 212 -3.89 19.82 -0.04
C VAL A 212 -3.00 20.85 -0.70
N GLY A 213 -2.78 21.98 -0.06
CA GLY A 213 -1.79 22.95 -0.51
C GLY A 213 -2.22 24.40 -0.44
N ASP A 214 -1.63 25.20 -1.32
CA ASP A 214 -1.86 26.64 -1.39
C ASP A 214 -3.22 26.95 -2.05
N LEU A 215 -4.25 26.95 -1.25
CA LEU A 215 -5.64 27.12 -1.66
C LEU A 215 -6.44 27.91 -0.62
N ASP A 216 -7.46 28.63 -1.07
CA ASP A 216 -8.49 29.23 -0.21
C ASP A 216 -9.64 28.22 -0.04
N PRO A 217 -9.95 27.79 1.19
CA PRO A 217 -10.99 26.78 1.42
C PRO A 217 -12.39 27.22 0.99
N ALA A 218 -12.74 28.49 1.10
CA ALA A 218 -14.07 28.99 0.71
C ALA A 218 -14.23 28.96 -0.81
N GLN A 219 -13.25 29.48 -1.54
CA GLN A 219 -13.24 29.44 -3.00
C GLN A 219 -13.17 28.00 -3.53
N THR A 220 -12.34 27.18 -2.93
CA THR A 220 -12.21 25.76 -3.29
C THR A 220 -13.54 25.01 -3.11
N ASN A 221 -14.22 25.23 -1.99
CA ASN A 221 -15.54 24.65 -1.75
C ASN A 221 -16.58 25.12 -2.80
N ALA A 222 -16.54 26.38 -3.21
CA ALA A 222 -17.43 26.88 -4.27
C ALA A 222 -17.17 26.18 -5.63
N TRP A 223 -15.91 25.94 -5.98
CA TRP A 223 -15.57 25.18 -7.19
C TRP A 223 -15.98 23.71 -7.09
N VAL A 224 -15.75 23.06 -5.93
CA VAL A 224 -16.22 21.70 -5.69
C VAL A 224 -17.73 21.60 -5.84
N ASP A 225 -18.51 22.52 -5.27
CA ASP A 225 -19.97 22.53 -5.42
C ASP A 225 -20.38 22.75 -6.89
N LYS A 226 -19.69 23.64 -7.60
CA LYS A 226 -19.95 23.95 -9.02
C LYS A 226 -19.73 22.72 -9.92
N TYR A 227 -18.63 21.99 -9.74
CA TYR A 227 -18.26 20.93 -10.67
C TYR A 227 -18.74 19.55 -10.25
N PHE A 228 -18.66 19.23 -8.94
CA PHE A 228 -19.02 17.91 -8.45
C PHE A 228 -20.46 17.83 -7.91
N GLY A 229 -21.06 18.94 -7.52
CA GLY A 229 -22.39 18.96 -6.88
C GLY A 229 -23.50 18.41 -7.77
N ALA A 230 -23.41 18.60 -9.09
CA ALA A 230 -24.39 18.14 -10.07
C ALA A 230 -24.20 16.67 -10.52
N LEU A 231 -23.09 16.03 -10.13
CA LEU A 231 -22.82 14.63 -10.50
C LEU A 231 -23.86 13.70 -9.90
N ARG A 232 -24.41 12.82 -10.72
CA ARG A 232 -25.48 11.92 -10.31
C ARG A 232 -24.94 10.75 -9.49
N LYS A 233 -25.59 10.49 -8.37
CA LYS A 233 -25.44 9.25 -7.63
C LYS A 233 -26.36 8.19 -8.28
N PRO A 234 -25.83 7.07 -8.81
CA PRO A 234 -26.66 5.96 -9.29
C PRO A 234 -27.53 5.38 -8.17
N ALA A 235 -28.74 4.93 -8.50
CA ALA A 235 -29.66 4.34 -7.51
C ALA A 235 -29.24 2.94 -7.02
N ALA A 236 -28.48 2.20 -7.85
CA ALA A 236 -28.01 0.87 -7.50
C ALA A 236 -27.00 0.93 -6.35
N SER A 237 -27.09 0.00 -5.40
CA SER A 237 -26.12 -0.15 -4.33
C SER A 237 -24.77 -0.62 -4.85
N ILE A 238 -23.70 -0.17 -4.21
CA ILE A 238 -22.34 -0.63 -4.51
C ILE A 238 -22.16 -2.01 -3.87
N PRO A 239 -21.81 -3.06 -4.64
CA PRO A 239 -21.51 -4.36 -4.06
C PRO A 239 -20.27 -4.28 -3.17
N ARG A 240 -20.32 -4.93 -2.02
CA ARG A 240 -19.22 -4.99 -1.06
C ARG A 240 -18.77 -6.43 -0.86
N VAL A 241 -17.47 -6.61 -0.70
CA VAL A 241 -16.91 -7.93 -0.38
C VAL A 241 -17.36 -8.33 1.02
N THR A 242 -18.04 -9.49 1.10
CA THR A 242 -18.53 -10.08 2.36
C THR A 242 -17.81 -11.37 2.72
N ALA A 243 -16.90 -11.83 1.86
CA ALA A 243 -16.10 -13.01 2.12
C ALA A 243 -15.18 -12.76 3.31
N VAL A 244 -15.19 -13.67 4.27
CA VAL A 244 -14.29 -13.65 5.43
C VAL A 244 -13.25 -14.73 5.23
N GLU A 245 -11.98 -14.39 5.40
CA GLU A 245 -10.90 -15.38 5.38
C GLU A 245 -10.99 -16.24 6.64
N PRO A 246 -10.97 -17.58 6.51
CA PRO A 246 -11.00 -18.45 7.68
C PRO A 246 -9.69 -18.34 8.48
N VAL A 247 -9.80 -18.56 9.80
CA VAL A 247 -8.61 -18.64 10.65
C VAL A 247 -7.74 -19.79 10.18
N GLN A 248 -6.46 -19.50 9.98
CA GLN A 248 -5.48 -20.51 9.62
C GLN A 248 -4.94 -21.20 10.88
N ASN A 249 -5.05 -22.52 10.95
CA ASN A 249 -4.68 -23.33 12.12
C ASN A 249 -3.47 -24.23 11.87
N GLU A 250 -2.91 -24.24 10.65
CA GLU A 250 -1.74 -25.00 10.29
C GLU A 250 -0.89 -24.25 9.26
N GLN A 251 0.42 -24.44 9.32
CA GLN A 251 1.34 -23.86 8.34
C GLN A 251 1.02 -24.38 6.93
N ARG A 252 0.95 -23.47 5.97
CA ARG A 252 0.85 -23.78 4.55
C ARG A 252 2.19 -23.55 3.85
N LYS A 253 2.48 -24.36 2.83
CA LYS A 253 3.71 -24.23 2.02
C LYS A 253 3.35 -24.16 0.54
N ILE A 254 3.92 -23.18 -0.14
CA ILE A 254 3.84 -22.98 -1.59
C ILE A 254 5.24 -23.15 -2.13
N SER A 255 5.43 -24.06 -3.08
CA SER A 255 6.71 -24.24 -3.77
C SER A 255 6.59 -23.74 -5.20
N TYR A 256 7.53 -22.89 -5.60
CA TYR A 256 7.59 -22.34 -6.95
C TYR A 256 9.01 -22.41 -7.50
N VAL A 257 9.15 -22.82 -8.76
CA VAL A 257 10.43 -22.87 -9.47
C VAL A 257 10.46 -21.75 -10.51
N SER A 258 11.25 -20.73 -10.23
CA SER A 258 11.45 -19.60 -11.13
C SER A 258 12.46 -19.93 -12.23
N LYS A 259 12.14 -19.52 -13.45
CA LYS A 259 13.07 -19.60 -14.59
C LYS A 259 14.06 -18.43 -14.63
N ASN A 260 13.72 -17.33 -13.97
CA ASN A 260 14.43 -16.05 -14.09
C ASN A 260 15.20 -15.65 -12.81
N ALA A 261 14.86 -16.24 -11.65
CA ALA A 261 15.55 -15.91 -10.41
C ALA A 261 16.99 -16.44 -10.42
N PRO A 262 17.99 -15.59 -10.18
CA PRO A 262 19.39 -16.00 -10.12
C PRO A 262 19.72 -16.79 -8.84
N LEU A 263 18.97 -16.55 -7.76
CA LEU A 263 19.19 -17.12 -6.44
C LEU A 263 17.85 -17.50 -5.78
N PRO A 264 17.83 -18.51 -4.90
CA PRO A 264 16.61 -18.87 -4.17
C PRO A 264 16.14 -17.76 -3.25
N ALA A 265 14.83 -17.71 -3.00
CA ALA A 265 14.25 -16.83 -1.99
C ALA A 265 13.24 -17.59 -1.13
N SER A 266 12.99 -17.11 0.07
CA SER A 266 11.92 -17.59 0.93
C SER A 266 11.13 -16.41 1.47
N LEU A 267 9.80 -16.55 1.50
CA LEU A 267 8.89 -15.59 2.10
C LEU A 267 7.98 -16.32 3.09
N ILE A 268 7.74 -15.70 4.24
CA ILE A 268 6.76 -16.16 5.22
C ILE A 268 5.73 -15.05 5.41
N ALA A 269 4.48 -15.34 5.09
CA ALA A 269 3.36 -14.43 5.26
C ALA A 269 2.46 -14.91 6.42
N TYR A 270 1.97 -13.96 7.22
CA TYR A 270 1.08 -14.18 8.35
C TYR A 270 -0.18 -13.33 8.18
N HIS A 271 -1.36 -13.90 8.45
CA HIS A 271 -2.57 -13.10 8.54
C HIS A 271 -2.52 -12.18 9.76
N VAL A 272 -2.86 -10.90 9.53
CA VAL A 272 -2.94 -9.88 10.57
C VAL A 272 -4.30 -9.16 10.47
N PRO A 273 -4.74 -8.42 11.51
CA PRO A 273 -6.04 -7.77 11.50
C PRO A 273 -6.13 -6.67 10.44
N ASP A 274 -7.34 -6.14 10.26
CA ASP A 274 -7.61 -5.01 9.36
C ASP A 274 -6.93 -3.70 9.82
N ALA A 275 -6.81 -2.75 8.90
CA ALA A 275 -6.11 -1.48 9.08
C ALA A 275 -6.66 -0.58 10.21
N ARG A 276 -7.84 -0.87 10.77
CA ARG A 276 -8.45 -0.11 11.87
C ARG A 276 -8.11 -0.68 13.24
N ALA A 277 -7.52 -1.88 13.28
CA ALA A 277 -7.16 -2.53 14.53
C ALA A 277 -6.03 -1.77 15.25
N ALA A 278 -6.08 -1.73 16.57
CA ALA A 278 -5.05 -1.09 17.39
C ALA A 278 -3.67 -1.75 17.22
N ASP A 279 -3.63 -3.03 16.90
CA ASP A 279 -2.41 -3.80 16.72
C ASP A 279 -1.64 -3.45 15.45
N THR A 280 -2.25 -2.72 14.50
CA THR A 280 -1.60 -2.26 13.27
C THR A 280 -0.36 -1.40 13.58
N ALA A 281 -0.48 -0.46 14.51
CA ALA A 281 0.66 0.38 14.90
C ALA A 281 1.80 -0.44 15.54
N VAL A 282 1.49 -1.52 16.23
CA VAL A 282 2.49 -2.44 16.79
C VAL A 282 3.18 -3.22 15.65
N LEU A 283 2.43 -3.66 14.64
CA LEU A 283 2.97 -4.35 13.47
C LEU A 283 3.91 -3.44 12.66
N ASP A 284 3.59 -2.15 12.50
CA ASP A 284 4.47 -1.17 11.85
C ASP A 284 5.80 -1.02 12.60
N VAL A 285 5.77 -1.00 13.94
CA VAL A 285 6.99 -0.97 14.77
C VAL A 285 7.76 -2.30 14.65
N ILE A 286 7.08 -3.45 14.59
CA ILE A 286 7.71 -4.76 14.36
C ILE A 286 8.39 -4.81 12.98
N GLU A 287 7.78 -4.25 11.95
CA GLU A 287 8.40 -4.13 10.62
C GLU A 287 9.77 -3.43 10.72
N VAL A 288 9.81 -2.30 11.45
CA VAL A 288 11.04 -1.51 11.61
C VAL A 288 12.08 -2.27 12.43
N LEU A 289 11.68 -2.90 13.54
CA LEU A 289 12.57 -3.75 14.36
C LEU A 289 13.24 -4.85 13.54
N LEU A 290 12.45 -5.50 12.67
CA LEU A 290 12.93 -6.61 11.87
C LEU A 290 13.72 -6.16 10.63
N GLY A 291 13.18 -5.23 9.84
CA GLY A 291 13.62 -5.04 8.46
C GLY A 291 14.24 -3.68 8.13
N ARG A 292 14.10 -2.65 8.97
CA ARG A 292 14.48 -1.30 8.56
C ARG A 292 15.79 -0.81 9.19
N GLY A 293 16.73 -0.44 8.34
CA GLY A 293 18.02 0.14 8.73
C GLY A 293 19.13 -0.88 9.00
N PRO A 294 20.39 -0.40 9.14
CA PRO A 294 21.58 -1.27 9.21
C PRO A 294 21.67 -2.13 10.47
N SER A 295 20.99 -1.76 11.53
CA SER A 295 20.97 -2.51 12.80
C SER A 295 19.65 -3.24 13.06
N SER A 296 18.83 -3.47 12.03
CA SER A 296 17.64 -4.29 12.14
C SER A 296 17.97 -5.77 12.28
N ARG A 297 17.08 -6.56 12.90
CA ARG A 297 17.34 -7.96 13.23
C ARG A 297 17.61 -8.83 12.02
N LEU A 298 16.83 -8.66 10.94
CA LEU A 298 17.04 -9.41 9.70
C LEU A 298 18.37 -9.01 9.03
N ARG A 299 18.69 -7.72 9.02
CA ARG A 299 19.95 -7.25 8.45
C ARG A 299 21.15 -7.86 9.16
N THR A 300 21.22 -7.71 10.49
CA THR A 300 22.37 -8.16 11.27
C THR A 300 22.50 -9.69 11.32
N ALA A 301 21.38 -10.41 11.45
CA ALA A 301 21.42 -11.87 11.61
C ALA A 301 21.51 -12.64 10.28
N ILE A 302 20.96 -12.10 9.20
CA ILE A 302 20.79 -12.84 7.94
C ILE A 302 21.70 -12.28 6.85
N VAL A 303 21.70 -10.94 6.66
CA VAL A 303 22.49 -10.32 5.58
C VAL A 303 23.96 -10.20 6.01
N ASP A 304 24.24 -9.57 7.14
CA ASP A 304 25.62 -9.42 7.63
C ASP A 304 26.20 -10.78 8.08
N GLY A 305 25.33 -11.74 8.44
CA GLY A 305 25.70 -13.15 8.67
C GLY A 305 26.03 -13.94 7.40
N GLY A 306 25.90 -13.34 6.21
CA GLY A 306 26.31 -13.94 4.94
C GLY A 306 25.30 -14.92 4.34
N LEU A 307 24.15 -15.17 4.97
CA LEU A 307 23.15 -16.13 4.50
C LEU A 307 22.36 -15.59 3.29
N ALA A 308 22.05 -14.28 3.28
CA ALA A 308 21.25 -13.65 2.26
C ALA A 308 21.87 -12.33 1.77
N SER A 309 21.58 -11.95 0.54
CA SER A 309 21.90 -10.65 -0.04
C SER A 309 20.91 -9.58 0.39
N GLN A 310 19.67 -9.99 0.70
CA GLN A 310 18.58 -9.12 1.12
C GLN A 310 17.67 -9.85 2.11
N ALA A 311 17.20 -9.13 3.13
CA ALA A 311 16.14 -9.59 4.03
C ALA A 311 15.27 -8.40 4.42
N VAL A 312 13.95 -8.55 4.35
CA VAL A 312 12.96 -7.48 4.50
C VAL A 312 11.79 -7.96 5.35
N ALA A 313 11.18 -7.06 6.09
CA ALA A 313 9.87 -7.22 6.71
C ALA A 313 8.90 -6.19 6.11
N ASN A 314 7.64 -6.54 5.99
CA ASN A 314 6.58 -5.67 5.47
C ASN A 314 5.27 -5.90 6.21
N ALA A 315 4.68 -4.82 6.71
CA ALA A 315 3.34 -4.78 7.30
C ALA A 315 2.37 -4.21 6.26
N ASP A 316 1.56 -5.07 5.66
CA ASP A 316 0.59 -4.71 4.64
C ASP A 316 -0.82 -4.66 5.24
N SER A 317 -1.20 -3.45 5.66
CA SER A 317 -2.50 -3.17 6.27
C SER A 317 -3.56 -2.88 5.22
N ARG A 318 -4.59 -3.71 5.16
CA ARG A 318 -5.72 -3.63 4.21
C ARG A 318 -7.04 -3.39 4.94
N GLN A 319 -8.09 -3.08 4.21
CA GLN A 319 -9.39 -2.69 4.74
C GLN A 319 -10.10 -3.80 5.54
N GLN A 320 -9.93 -5.07 5.18
CA GLN A 320 -10.68 -6.19 5.76
C GLN A 320 -9.80 -7.23 6.47
N ALA A 321 -8.56 -7.41 6.03
CA ALA A 321 -7.56 -8.26 6.64
C ALA A 321 -6.20 -7.88 6.08
N GLY A 322 -5.14 -7.92 6.88
CA GLY A 322 -3.77 -7.61 6.43
C GLY A 322 -2.90 -8.85 6.30
N LEU A 323 -1.70 -8.63 5.77
CA LEU A 323 -0.59 -9.56 5.82
C LEU A 323 0.63 -8.91 6.49
N PHE A 324 1.30 -9.66 7.34
CA PHE A 324 2.66 -9.35 7.74
C PHE A 324 3.59 -10.35 7.07
N SER A 325 4.60 -9.89 6.37
CA SER A 325 5.52 -10.78 5.69
C SER A 325 6.98 -10.48 6.00
N VAL A 326 7.78 -11.53 6.00
CA VAL A 326 9.24 -11.44 6.01
C VAL A 326 9.77 -12.27 4.85
N TYR A 327 10.75 -11.74 4.12
CA TYR A 327 11.38 -12.51 3.05
C TYR A 327 12.89 -12.27 3.00
N ALA A 328 13.59 -13.22 2.39
CA ALA A 328 15.01 -13.11 2.12
C ALA A 328 15.37 -13.73 0.77
N ILE A 329 16.42 -13.17 0.13
CA ILE A 329 17.03 -13.68 -1.10
C ILE A 329 18.39 -14.23 -0.71
N ALA A 330 18.63 -15.52 -0.97
CA ALA A 330 19.84 -16.21 -0.56
C ALA A 330 21.12 -15.62 -1.18
N ASN A 331 22.23 -15.80 -0.51
CA ASN A 331 23.53 -15.81 -1.16
C ASN A 331 23.80 -17.17 -1.84
N ALA A 332 24.77 -17.22 -2.73
CA ALA A 332 25.14 -18.45 -3.42
C ALA A 332 25.50 -19.56 -2.42
N GLY A 333 25.00 -20.75 -2.66
CA GLY A 333 25.24 -21.93 -1.83
C GLY A 333 24.22 -22.15 -0.70
N HIS A 334 23.27 -21.25 -0.50
CA HIS A 334 22.22 -21.38 0.51
C HIS A 334 20.87 -21.74 -0.10
N SER A 335 20.06 -22.47 0.64
CA SER A 335 18.76 -23.00 0.21
C SER A 335 17.58 -22.15 0.74
N THR A 336 16.39 -22.39 0.17
CA THR A 336 15.13 -21.83 0.72
C THR A 336 14.88 -22.28 2.15
N GLY A 337 15.27 -23.51 2.51
CA GLY A 337 15.13 -24.03 3.87
C GLY A 337 16.02 -23.30 4.89
N ASP A 338 17.26 -22.96 4.50
CA ASP A 338 18.16 -22.16 5.37
C ASP A 338 17.56 -20.77 5.64
N LEU A 339 16.97 -20.14 4.60
CA LEU A 339 16.31 -18.85 4.73
C LEU A 339 15.06 -18.95 5.62
N GLU A 340 14.19 -19.96 5.39
CA GLU A 340 12.99 -20.20 6.20
C GLU A 340 13.36 -20.32 7.68
N ALA A 341 14.35 -21.15 8.00
CA ALA A 341 14.80 -21.35 9.38
C ALA A 341 15.37 -20.07 10.02
N ALA A 342 16.13 -19.28 9.25
CA ALA A 342 16.70 -18.02 9.75
C ALA A 342 15.65 -16.95 9.96
N LEU A 343 14.68 -16.80 9.05
CA LEU A 343 13.55 -15.88 9.19
C LEU A 343 12.69 -16.26 10.39
N GLU A 344 12.28 -17.54 10.50
CA GLU A 344 11.46 -18.02 11.63
C GLU A 344 12.18 -17.83 12.97
N LYS A 345 13.49 -18.00 13.01
CA LYS A 345 14.28 -17.74 14.23
C LYS A 345 14.15 -16.28 14.70
N GLN A 346 14.14 -15.31 13.78
CA GLN A 346 13.99 -13.89 14.19
C GLN A 346 12.54 -13.58 14.62
N ILE A 347 11.55 -14.21 13.99
CA ILE A 347 10.14 -14.13 14.40
C ILE A 347 9.95 -14.78 15.79
N ALA A 348 10.51 -15.97 16.01
CA ALA A 348 10.44 -16.67 17.30
C ALA A 348 10.99 -15.81 18.45
N ARG A 349 12.09 -15.08 18.21
CA ARG A 349 12.65 -14.16 19.20
C ARG A 349 11.68 -13.04 19.60
N LEU A 350 10.84 -12.55 18.69
CA LEU A 350 9.80 -11.58 19.06
C LEU A 350 8.70 -12.19 19.96
N ARG A 351 8.40 -13.48 19.78
CA ARG A 351 7.44 -14.22 20.61
C ARG A 351 8.00 -14.55 21.98
N ASP A 352 9.25 -14.93 22.05
CA ASP A 352 9.84 -15.60 23.21
C ASP A 352 10.63 -14.64 24.09
N GLU A 353 11.25 -13.60 23.51
CA GLU A 353 12.12 -12.64 24.20
C GLU A 353 11.46 -11.25 24.23
N ALA A 354 11.58 -10.55 25.35
CA ALA A 354 11.22 -9.14 25.40
C ALA A 354 12.21 -8.31 24.58
N VAL A 355 11.71 -7.37 23.78
CA VAL A 355 12.56 -6.43 23.04
C VAL A 355 13.28 -5.51 24.01
N PRO A 356 14.61 -5.35 23.91
CA PRO A 356 15.37 -4.39 24.71
C PRO A 356 14.83 -2.95 24.54
N ALA A 357 14.85 -2.18 25.63
CA ALA A 357 14.25 -0.84 25.64
C ALA A 357 14.89 0.10 24.60
N ASP A 358 16.20 0.07 24.46
CA ASP A 358 16.96 0.87 23.49
C ASP A 358 16.66 0.49 22.04
N GLU A 359 16.47 -0.80 21.76
CA GLU A 359 16.07 -1.32 20.45
C GLU A 359 14.64 -0.87 20.09
N LEU A 360 13.71 -0.97 21.04
CA LEU A 360 12.32 -0.53 20.86
C LEU A 360 12.23 0.99 20.66
N ASP A 361 12.91 1.77 21.48
CA ASP A 361 12.90 3.24 21.38
C ASP A 361 13.50 3.72 20.05
N LYS A 362 14.55 3.05 19.58
CA LYS A 362 15.09 3.29 18.23
C LYS A 362 14.05 2.99 17.16
N ALA A 363 13.37 1.85 17.22
CA ALA A 363 12.37 1.47 16.23
C ALA A 363 11.20 2.47 16.20
N LYS A 364 10.65 2.84 17.35
CA LYS A 364 9.60 3.86 17.49
C LYS A 364 10.04 5.19 16.89
N THR A 365 11.25 5.65 17.22
CA THR A 365 11.81 6.88 16.66
C THR A 365 11.95 6.83 15.15
N GLN A 366 12.41 5.70 14.60
CA GLN A 366 12.54 5.51 13.16
C GLN A 366 11.18 5.48 12.45
N THR A 367 10.17 4.85 13.05
CA THR A 367 8.80 4.78 12.53
C THR A 367 8.19 6.19 12.47
N ILE A 368 8.27 6.95 13.57
CA ILE A 368 7.76 8.34 13.61
C ILE A 368 8.53 9.24 12.63
N ALA A 369 9.85 9.13 12.58
CA ALA A 369 10.67 9.92 11.65
C ALA A 369 10.39 9.57 10.18
N ALA A 370 10.06 8.32 9.86
CA ALA A 370 9.64 7.91 8.52
C ALA A 370 8.30 8.56 8.14
N LEU A 371 7.31 8.54 9.05
CA LEU A 371 6.04 9.21 8.86
C LEU A 371 6.22 10.73 8.65
N VAL A 372 7.03 11.40 9.47
CA VAL A 372 7.32 12.85 9.31
C VAL A 372 7.93 13.14 7.95
N ARG A 373 8.88 12.33 7.48
CA ARG A 373 9.48 12.51 6.14
C ARG A 373 8.46 12.28 5.04
N GLN A 374 7.59 11.31 5.19
CA GLN A 374 6.51 11.04 4.24
C GLN A 374 5.56 12.22 4.12
N LEU A 375 5.23 12.90 5.21
CA LEU A 375 4.26 13.99 5.25
C LEU A 375 4.87 15.38 4.93
N GLN A 376 5.99 15.47 4.18
CA GLN A 376 6.64 16.74 3.89
C GLN A 376 6.11 17.49 2.67
N THR A 377 5.51 16.80 1.72
CA THR A 377 4.97 17.38 0.48
C THR A 377 3.44 17.37 0.49
N HIS A 378 2.81 18.29 -0.25
CA HIS A 378 1.35 18.34 -0.40
C HIS A 378 0.81 17.02 -0.97
N ASP A 379 1.49 16.46 -1.98
CA ASP A 379 1.19 15.16 -2.57
C ASP A 379 1.13 14.03 -1.51
N ASN A 380 2.21 13.86 -0.76
CA ASN A 380 2.26 12.80 0.25
C ASN A 380 1.24 12.99 1.38
N VAL A 381 0.92 14.23 1.73
CA VAL A 381 -0.16 14.53 2.70
C VAL A 381 -1.52 14.15 2.11
N ALA A 382 -1.77 14.49 0.84
CA ALA A 382 -3.01 14.15 0.15
C ALA A 382 -3.17 12.63 0.05
N GLN A 383 -2.13 11.91 -0.37
CA GLN A 383 -2.12 10.44 -0.45
C GLN A 383 -2.34 9.78 0.93
N ALA A 384 -1.77 10.32 2.00
CA ALA A 384 -1.98 9.80 3.35
C ALA A 384 -3.43 10.00 3.82
N LEU A 385 -4.02 11.17 3.56
CA LEU A 385 -5.41 11.49 3.90
C LEU A 385 -6.41 10.65 3.10
N VAL A 386 -6.21 10.52 1.77
CA VAL A 386 -7.11 9.74 0.91
C VAL A 386 -7.05 8.25 1.27
N ARG A 387 -5.85 7.70 1.49
CA ARG A 387 -5.69 6.31 1.92
C ARG A 387 -6.37 6.07 3.27
N ALA A 388 -6.16 6.93 4.26
CA ALA A 388 -6.81 6.83 5.56
C ALA A 388 -8.34 6.94 5.44
N ALA A 389 -8.84 7.86 4.62
CA ALA A 389 -10.27 8.04 4.37
C ALA A 389 -10.91 6.83 3.68
N VAL A 390 -10.24 6.19 2.73
CA VAL A 390 -10.77 5.03 1.99
C VAL A 390 -10.58 3.76 2.81
N VAL A 391 -9.35 3.45 3.25
CA VAL A 391 -9.02 2.15 3.86
C VAL A 391 -9.48 2.05 5.31
N GLN A 392 -9.40 3.15 6.08
CA GLN A 392 -9.78 3.16 7.50
C GLN A 392 -11.14 3.84 7.74
N GLY A 393 -11.69 4.54 6.74
CA GLY A 393 -12.94 5.29 6.83
C GLY A 393 -12.82 6.67 7.49
N ASP A 394 -11.61 7.07 7.90
CA ASP A 394 -11.34 8.30 8.65
C ASP A 394 -10.01 8.94 8.21
N PRO A 395 -10.02 10.10 7.54
CA PRO A 395 -8.79 10.78 7.15
C PRO A 395 -7.92 11.18 8.35
N GLY A 396 -8.53 11.40 9.53
CA GLY A 396 -7.80 11.74 10.76
C GLY A 396 -7.02 10.58 11.39
N ALA A 397 -7.13 9.37 10.85
CA ALA A 397 -6.36 8.24 11.33
C ALA A 397 -4.85 8.50 11.26
N VAL A 398 -4.38 9.18 10.21
CA VAL A 398 -2.98 9.55 10.04
C VAL A 398 -2.45 10.40 11.20
N ASN A 399 -3.26 11.30 11.75
CA ASN A 399 -2.89 12.16 12.86
C ASN A 399 -2.72 11.43 14.20
N ARG A 400 -3.26 10.20 14.33
CA ARG A 400 -3.15 9.38 15.53
C ARG A 400 -1.90 8.52 15.55
N LEU A 401 -1.32 8.24 14.38
CA LEU A 401 -0.16 7.34 14.24
C LEU A 401 1.03 7.72 15.13
N PRO A 402 1.48 9.00 15.22
CA PRO A 402 2.63 9.33 16.05
C PRO A 402 2.43 8.95 17.53
N ALA A 403 1.26 9.20 18.08
CA ALA A 403 0.92 8.85 19.45
C ALA A 403 0.80 7.33 19.64
N GLN A 404 0.21 6.63 18.67
CA GLN A 404 0.11 5.17 18.68
C GLN A 404 1.49 4.51 18.65
N TYR A 405 2.39 4.96 17.78
CA TYR A 405 3.77 4.45 17.71
C TYR A 405 4.54 4.72 19.01
N ALA A 406 4.41 5.93 19.57
CA ALA A 406 5.06 6.30 20.83
C ALA A 406 4.58 5.43 22.01
N ALA A 407 3.31 5.01 21.99
CA ALA A 407 2.71 4.21 23.06
C ALA A 407 3.08 2.72 23.01
N VAL A 408 3.66 2.20 21.92
CA VAL A 408 4.01 0.78 21.80
C VAL A 408 4.99 0.36 22.88
N THR A 409 4.69 -0.73 23.57
CA THR A 409 5.52 -1.32 24.62
C THR A 409 6.16 -2.65 24.17
N ALA A 410 7.20 -3.10 24.85
CA ALA A 410 7.81 -4.41 24.60
C ALA A 410 6.80 -5.56 24.84
N ALA A 411 5.88 -5.38 25.79
CA ALA A 411 4.80 -6.34 26.04
C ALA A 411 3.80 -6.39 24.88
N ASP A 412 3.49 -5.25 24.24
CA ASP A 412 2.63 -5.22 23.05
C ASP A 412 3.29 -5.94 21.87
N VAL A 413 4.59 -5.68 21.62
CA VAL A 413 5.34 -6.38 20.57
C VAL A 413 5.29 -7.89 20.79
N GLN A 414 5.55 -8.36 22.00
CA GLN A 414 5.53 -9.78 22.32
C GLN A 414 4.12 -10.38 22.21
N ARG A 415 3.10 -9.69 22.70
CA ARG A 415 1.70 -10.09 22.60
C ARG A 415 1.26 -10.22 21.13
N VAL A 416 1.52 -9.21 20.31
CA VAL A 416 1.18 -9.19 18.89
C VAL A 416 1.92 -10.29 18.13
N ALA A 417 3.21 -10.49 18.39
CA ALA A 417 3.98 -11.58 17.81
C ALA A 417 3.40 -12.96 18.18
N ARG A 418 3.02 -13.16 19.44
CA ARG A 418 2.39 -14.42 19.92
C ARG A 418 1.00 -14.64 19.33
N THR A 419 0.26 -13.57 19.06
CA THR A 419 -1.10 -13.65 18.52
C THR A 419 -1.10 -13.96 17.04
N TYR A 420 -0.28 -13.28 16.26
CA TYR A 420 -0.37 -13.31 14.80
C TYR A 420 0.81 -13.99 14.11
N LEU A 421 2.04 -13.81 14.61
CA LEU A 421 3.24 -14.30 13.95
C LEU A 421 3.60 -15.72 14.42
N THR A 422 2.64 -16.63 14.32
CA THR A 422 2.79 -18.04 14.76
C THR A 422 2.99 -18.97 13.57
N VAL A 423 3.65 -20.10 13.80
CA VAL A 423 3.84 -21.13 12.76
C VAL A 423 2.50 -21.57 12.17
N ALA A 424 1.49 -21.79 13.01
CA ALA A 424 0.16 -22.19 12.54
C ALA A 424 -0.51 -21.17 11.61
N ASN A 425 -0.29 -19.87 11.85
CA ASN A 425 -0.84 -18.78 11.04
C ASN A 425 0.04 -18.39 9.85
N SER A 426 1.07 -19.21 9.51
CA SER A 426 2.03 -18.85 8.47
C SER A 426 1.78 -19.56 7.14
N THR A 427 2.03 -18.87 6.04
CA THR A 427 2.15 -19.41 4.70
C THR A 427 3.57 -19.17 4.21
N VAL A 428 4.31 -20.23 3.92
CA VAL A 428 5.70 -20.17 3.48
C VAL A 428 5.76 -20.34 1.96
N VAL A 429 6.42 -19.41 1.29
CA VAL A 429 6.74 -19.53 -0.14
C VAL A 429 8.20 -19.91 -0.29
N ALA A 430 8.45 -21.14 -0.76
CA ALA A 430 9.76 -21.62 -1.16
C ALA A 430 9.98 -21.30 -2.65
N TYR A 431 10.72 -20.23 -2.94
CA TYR A 431 10.98 -19.72 -4.28
C TYR A 431 12.33 -20.26 -4.76
N GLN A 432 12.30 -21.31 -5.55
CA GLN A 432 13.47 -22.04 -6.02
C GLN A 432 13.93 -21.51 -7.38
N THR A 433 15.20 -21.66 -7.69
CA THR A 433 15.74 -21.44 -9.04
C THR A 433 15.57 -22.71 -9.88
N ALA A 434 15.32 -22.57 -11.17
CA ALA A 434 15.46 -23.71 -12.07
C ALA A 434 16.91 -24.22 -11.97
N SER A 435 17.10 -25.51 -11.67
CA SER A 435 18.43 -26.12 -11.73
C SER A 435 19.00 -25.86 -13.13
N ALA A 436 20.19 -25.28 -13.20
CA ALA A 436 20.92 -25.26 -14.46
C ALA A 436 21.03 -26.69 -14.94
N GLY A 437 20.30 -27.04 -16.00
CA GLY A 437 20.50 -28.32 -16.68
C GLY A 437 21.99 -28.47 -17.00
N PRO A 438 22.53 -29.70 -17.09
CA PRO A 438 23.95 -29.88 -17.38
C PRO A 438 24.27 -29.09 -18.64
N GLN A 439 25.13 -28.05 -18.46
CA GLN A 439 25.68 -27.32 -19.61
C GLN A 439 26.34 -28.35 -20.51
N GLY A 440 25.67 -28.63 -21.62
CA GLY A 440 26.23 -29.53 -22.62
C GLY A 440 27.61 -29.01 -23.00
N GLY A 441 28.64 -29.75 -22.62
CA GLY A 441 29.99 -29.39 -22.94
C GLY A 441 30.10 -29.23 -24.45
N ALA A 442 30.37 -28.00 -24.86
CA ALA A 442 30.83 -27.74 -26.23
C ALA A 442 32.14 -28.49 -26.42
N LYS A 443 32.12 -29.52 -27.28
CA LYS A 443 33.30 -30.11 -27.86
C LYS A 443 33.76 -29.27 -29.03
#